data_9d99158e75349fd82c4cce936b6b5c09
#
_entry.id   9d99158e75349fd82c4cce936b6b5c09
#
_cell.length_a   1.000
_cell.length_b   1.000
_cell.length_c   1.000
_cell.angle_alpha   90.00
_cell.angle_beta   90.00
_cell.angle_gamma   90.00
#
_symmetry.space_group_name_H-M   'P 1'
#
loop_
_entity.id
_entity.type
_entity.pdbx_description
1 polymer ?
#
loop_
_entity_poly.entity_id
_entity_poly.type
_entity_poly.pdbx_seq_one_letter_code
_entity_poly.pdbx_strand_id
1 'polypeptide(L)'
;MGCKQVRKAADVIVQPTAREVYERNFSKNDSLLLRWKNAFETAKRDSIQITLPYSESGVFSEENFNVYGYNIQLKEGERIVVEVEKQPDSALVFVDLFKAKTDSLKSFKLLKSSEDKKAFLSREIDASGFYKVIVQPQMQLQFPFVLKIYTEPIYAFPVSGANNKNIQSFWADPRDAGSRSHEGVDIFADRGTPVVAVTDGIISSAGERGLGGKQVWLRDGLFGKTIYYAHLDSIAVSEGKRVKIGDTLGFVGNTGNAKTTAPHLHFGIYKSKGAINPLSFIKKTEIQPSEKPSAIVKAVSLRNRADVHKGPASVFEQFGSLKKNDTIIVLGKNQKWFHIQTADSLKGYVNETVIKPLPPN
;
A
#
# COMPACT_ATOMS: atom_id res chain seq x y z
N MET A 1 -35.02 24.16 12.70
CA MET A 1 -33.63 23.94 13.15
C MET A 1 -33.33 22.50 13.65
N GLY A 2 -34.33 21.66 13.95
CA GLY A 2 -34.13 20.35 14.61
C GLY A 2 -33.44 19.24 13.81
N CYS A 3 -33.71 19.08 12.50
CA CYS A 3 -33.23 17.90 11.76
C CYS A 3 -31.70 17.89 11.50
N LYS A 4 -31.04 19.02 11.34
CA LYS A 4 -29.58 19.06 11.15
C LYS A 4 -28.79 18.77 12.43
N GLN A 5 -29.32 19.19 13.59
CA GLN A 5 -28.68 18.93 14.89
C GLN A 5 -28.83 17.47 15.32
N VAL A 6 -29.98 16.87 15.10
CA VAL A 6 -30.23 15.44 15.38
C VAL A 6 -29.36 14.55 14.48
N ARG A 7 -29.18 14.92 13.22
CA ARG A 7 -28.26 14.19 12.31
C ARG A 7 -26.81 14.27 12.75
N LYS A 8 -26.32 15.46 13.18
CA LYS A 8 -24.96 15.59 13.71
C LYS A 8 -24.71 14.75 14.96
N ALA A 9 -25.68 14.66 15.86
CA ALA A 9 -25.57 13.81 17.05
C ALA A 9 -25.57 12.33 16.69
N ALA A 10 -26.38 11.90 15.71
CA ALA A 10 -26.39 10.52 15.20
C ALA A 10 -25.07 10.18 14.48
N ASP A 11 -24.47 11.13 13.75
CA ASP A 11 -23.21 10.94 13.03
C ASP A 11 -22.01 10.73 13.97
N VAL A 12 -22.05 11.27 15.18
CA VAL A 12 -21.02 11.02 16.22
C VAL A 12 -21.06 9.55 16.67
N ILE A 13 -22.25 8.93 16.69
CA ILE A 13 -22.42 7.54 17.11
C ILE A 13 -22.16 6.58 15.94
N VAL A 14 -22.65 6.89 14.74
CA VAL A 14 -22.63 5.98 13.56
C VAL A 14 -21.35 6.15 12.74
N GLN A 15 -20.67 7.29 12.83
CA GLN A 15 -19.45 7.65 12.05
C GLN A 15 -19.57 7.33 10.55
N PRO A 16 -20.52 7.93 9.83
CA PRO A 16 -20.72 7.66 8.41
C PRO A 16 -19.47 7.99 7.60
N THR A 17 -19.21 7.23 6.57
CA THR A 17 -18.14 7.51 5.61
C THR A 17 -18.41 8.81 4.84
N ALA A 18 -17.36 9.44 4.31
CA ALA A 18 -17.50 10.62 3.44
C ALA A 18 -18.46 10.38 2.26
N ARG A 19 -18.45 9.16 1.71
CA ARG A 19 -19.37 8.71 0.67
C ARG A 19 -20.82 8.73 1.13
N GLU A 20 -21.12 8.15 2.29
CA GLU A 20 -22.48 8.14 2.85
C GLU A 20 -22.99 9.54 3.18
N VAL A 21 -22.10 10.43 3.62
CA VAL A 21 -22.45 11.86 3.84
C VAL A 21 -22.77 12.54 2.51
N TYR A 22 -21.99 12.28 1.45
CA TYR A 22 -22.23 12.81 0.11
C TYR A 22 -23.57 12.35 -0.45
N GLU A 23 -23.89 11.05 -0.34
CA GLU A 23 -25.15 10.45 -0.82
C GLU A 23 -26.40 11.09 -0.22
N ARG A 24 -26.32 11.63 1.00
CA ARG A 24 -27.45 12.30 1.68
C ARG A 24 -27.89 13.60 1.02
N ASN A 25 -27.09 14.16 0.12
CA ASN A 25 -27.42 15.38 -0.63
C ASN A 25 -28.40 15.11 -1.78
N PHE A 26 -28.69 13.85 -2.07
CA PHE A 26 -29.53 13.44 -3.21
C PHE A 26 -30.76 12.68 -2.73
N SER A 27 -31.83 12.68 -3.55
CA SER A 27 -32.98 11.83 -3.33
C SER A 27 -32.58 10.34 -3.49
N LYS A 28 -33.15 9.46 -2.68
CA LYS A 28 -32.89 8.03 -2.78
C LYS A 28 -33.22 7.41 -4.14
N ASN A 29 -34.17 8.03 -4.86
CA ASN A 29 -34.61 7.58 -6.19
C ASN A 29 -33.97 8.42 -7.33
N ASP A 30 -32.97 9.23 -7.02
CA ASP A 30 -32.21 9.98 -8.04
C ASP A 30 -31.50 9.00 -8.97
N SER A 31 -31.79 9.10 -10.26
CA SER A 31 -31.27 8.18 -11.28
C SER A 31 -29.74 8.28 -11.42
N LEU A 32 -29.16 9.48 -11.24
CA LEU A 32 -27.72 9.70 -11.28
C LEU A 32 -27.05 9.06 -10.07
N LEU A 33 -27.62 9.25 -8.87
CA LEU A 33 -27.14 8.59 -7.66
C LEU A 33 -27.17 7.07 -7.79
N LEU A 34 -28.26 6.50 -8.31
CA LEU A 34 -28.36 5.06 -8.51
C LEU A 34 -27.32 4.52 -9.49
N ARG A 35 -27.05 5.22 -10.61
CA ARG A 35 -26.00 4.87 -11.57
C ARG A 35 -24.61 4.97 -10.92
N TRP A 36 -24.35 6.02 -10.17
CA TRP A 36 -23.09 6.25 -9.46
C TRP A 36 -22.81 5.14 -8.42
N LYS A 37 -23.82 4.74 -7.66
CA LYS A 37 -23.75 3.61 -6.71
C LYS A 37 -23.53 2.28 -7.43
N ASN A 38 -24.23 2.03 -8.51
CA ASN A 38 -24.07 0.80 -9.29
C ASN A 38 -22.65 0.72 -9.92
N ALA A 39 -22.08 1.83 -10.37
CA ALA A 39 -20.69 1.88 -10.85
C ALA A 39 -19.69 1.47 -9.74
N PHE A 40 -19.91 1.88 -8.50
CA PHE A 40 -19.11 1.45 -7.35
C PHE A 40 -19.23 -0.06 -7.10
N GLU A 41 -20.44 -0.60 -7.09
CA GLU A 41 -20.65 -2.05 -6.90
C GLU A 41 -20.03 -2.87 -8.04
N THR A 42 -20.05 -2.33 -9.27
CA THR A 42 -19.39 -2.96 -10.42
C THR A 42 -17.87 -2.98 -10.25
N ALA A 43 -17.27 -1.87 -9.79
CA ALA A 43 -15.82 -1.77 -9.57
C ALA A 43 -15.31 -2.74 -8.51
N LYS A 44 -16.15 -3.18 -7.56
CA LYS A 44 -15.78 -4.26 -6.62
C LYS A 44 -15.46 -5.57 -7.34
N ARG A 45 -15.99 -5.77 -8.54
CA ARG A 45 -15.80 -6.98 -9.36
C ARG A 45 -14.68 -6.83 -10.41
N ASP A 46 -14.13 -5.61 -10.60
CA ASP A 46 -13.04 -5.37 -11.54
C ASP A 46 -11.84 -6.26 -11.22
N SER A 47 -11.24 -6.86 -12.26
CA SER A 47 -10.11 -7.79 -12.13
C SER A 47 -8.74 -7.14 -12.31
N ILE A 48 -8.69 -5.80 -12.42
CA ILE A 48 -7.45 -5.02 -12.55
C ILE A 48 -6.50 -5.34 -11.41
N GLN A 49 -5.24 -5.56 -11.75
CA GLN A 49 -4.14 -5.88 -10.82
C GLN A 49 -3.01 -4.88 -10.99
N ILE A 50 -2.45 -4.44 -9.89
CA ILE A 50 -1.28 -3.55 -9.89
C ILE A 50 -0.21 -4.07 -8.95
N THR A 51 1.04 -3.68 -9.23
CA THR A 51 2.18 -3.81 -8.30
C THR A 51 2.53 -2.45 -7.72
N LEU A 52 2.96 -2.42 -6.48
CA LEU A 52 3.34 -1.19 -5.80
C LEU A 52 4.86 -0.94 -5.89
N PRO A 53 5.31 0.31 -5.97
CA PRO A 53 4.52 1.54 -6.03
C PRO A 53 3.82 1.72 -7.38
N TYR A 54 2.64 2.32 -7.37
CA TYR A 54 1.83 2.57 -8.55
C TYR A 54 1.44 4.04 -8.65
N SER A 55 1.48 4.60 -9.86
CA SER A 55 0.98 5.95 -10.14
C SER A 55 0.18 5.94 -11.45
N GLU A 56 -0.96 6.59 -11.47
CA GLU A 56 -1.80 6.74 -12.68
C GLU A 56 -2.27 8.18 -12.79
N SER A 57 -2.20 8.73 -13.99
CA SER A 57 -2.71 10.07 -14.28
C SER A 57 -3.82 10.02 -15.33
N GLY A 58 -4.83 10.87 -15.20
CA GLY A 58 -5.96 10.90 -16.12
C GLY A 58 -6.94 12.03 -15.83
N VAL A 59 -8.15 11.89 -16.41
CA VAL A 59 -9.26 12.80 -16.21
C VAL A 59 -10.47 12.01 -15.73
N PHE A 60 -11.01 12.37 -14.58
CA PHE A 60 -12.33 11.89 -14.17
C PHE A 60 -13.39 12.47 -15.09
N SER A 61 -14.24 11.64 -15.66
CA SER A 61 -15.28 12.03 -16.60
C SER A 61 -16.62 12.16 -15.89
N GLU A 62 -17.39 13.20 -16.20
CA GLU A 62 -18.75 13.37 -15.72
C GLU A 62 -19.74 12.39 -16.36
N GLU A 63 -19.49 11.98 -17.62
CA GLU A 63 -20.43 11.16 -18.40
C GLU A 63 -20.42 9.68 -17.99
N ASN A 64 -19.27 9.14 -17.63
CA ASN A 64 -19.06 7.70 -17.55
C ASN A 64 -19.04 7.13 -16.12
N PHE A 65 -19.22 7.94 -15.07
CA PHE A 65 -19.14 7.51 -13.66
C PHE A 65 -17.93 6.59 -13.41
N ASN A 66 -16.75 6.97 -13.94
CA ASN A 66 -15.56 6.14 -13.87
C ASN A 66 -15.19 5.86 -12.42
N VAL A 67 -15.24 4.59 -12.06
CA VAL A 67 -14.78 4.09 -10.77
C VAL A 67 -13.60 3.19 -11.03
N TYR A 68 -12.54 3.39 -10.28
CA TYR A 68 -11.28 2.68 -10.41
C TYR A 68 -11.16 1.65 -9.31
N GLY A 69 -11.00 0.40 -9.68
CA GLY A 69 -10.87 -0.73 -8.75
C GLY A 69 -9.57 -1.48 -9.00
N TYR A 70 -8.66 -1.50 -8.00
CA TYR A 70 -7.35 -2.12 -8.12
C TYR A 70 -7.19 -3.25 -7.10
N ASN A 71 -6.87 -4.45 -7.56
CA ASN A 71 -6.45 -5.55 -6.71
C ASN A 71 -4.94 -5.47 -6.47
N ILE A 72 -4.53 -5.58 -5.23
CA ILE A 72 -3.15 -5.47 -4.77
C ILE A 72 -2.86 -6.55 -3.74
N GLN A 73 -1.62 -6.99 -3.67
CA GLN A 73 -1.14 -7.84 -2.59
C GLN A 73 -0.36 -6.99 -1.60
N LEU A 74 -0.76 -7.02 -0.33
CA LEU A 74 -0.11 -6.31 0.76
C LEU A 74 0.45 -7.30 1.79
N LYS A 75 1.50 -6.89 2.47
CA LYS A 75 2.16 -7.68 3.52
C LYS A 75 1.92 -7.05 4.88
N GLU A 76 1.82 -7.89 5.90
CA GLU A 76 1.85 -7.42 7.28
C GLU A 76 3.13 -6.60 7.53
N GLY A 77 2.97 -5.48 8.26
CA GLY A 77 4.08 -4.56 8.53
C GLY A 77 4.24 -3.44 7.51
N GLU A 78 3.47 -3.46 6.44
CA GLU A 78 3.35 -2.32 5.53
C GLU A 78 2.26 -1.36 6.02
N ARG A 79 2.41 -0.08 5.68
CA ARG A 79 1.36 0.93 5.71
C ARG A 79 1.03 1.28 4.28
N ILE A 80 -0.18 0.93 3.82
CA ILE A 80 -0.65 1.41 2.51
C ILE A 80 -0.99 2.89 2.59
N VAL A 81 -0.60 3.62 1.56
CA VAL A 81 -0.95 5.02 1.32
C VAL A 81 -1.59 5.14 -0.05
N VAL A 82 -2.74 5.79 -0.11
CA VAL A 82 -3.45 6.13 -1.35
C VAL A 82 -3.68 7.64 -1.35
N GLU A 83 -3.16 8.31 -2.35
CA GLU A 83 -3.26 9.75 -2.53
C GLU A 83 -3.85 10.06 -3.91
N VAL A 84 -4.81 10.98 -3.97
CA VAL A 84 -5.33 11.50 -5.24
C VAL A 84 -5.13 13.00 -5.29
N GLU A 85 -4.13 13.43 -6.03
CA GLU A 85 -3.94 14.84 -6.39
C GLU A 85 -4.98 15.20 -7.45
N LYS A 86 -5.68 16.32 -7.28
CA LYS A 86 -6.79 16.71 -8.13
C LYS A 86 -6.91 18.22 -8.24
N GLN A 87 -7.50 18.70 -9.32
CA GLN A 87 -7.84 20.10 -9.51
C GLN A 87 -9.28 20.19 -10.04
N PRO A 88 -10.19 20.96 -9.40
CA PRO A 88 -9.93 21.81 -8.22
C PRO A 88 -9.84 21.00 -6.91
N ASP A 89 -9.18 21.56 -5.91
CA ASP A 89 -9.04 20.94 -4.58
C ASP A 89 -10.39 20.67 -3.91
N SER A 90 -11.40 21.48 -4.23
CA SER A 90 -12.78 21.34 -3.72
C SER A 90 -13.52 20.12 -4.27
N ALA A 91 -13.07 19.52 -5.38
CA ALA A 91 -13.68 18.32 -5.92
C ALA A 91 -13.59 17.16 -4.90
N LEU A 92 -14.64 16.34 -4.78
CA LEU A 92 -14.65 15.21 -3.87
C LEU A 92 -14.21 13.95 -4.62
N VAL A 93 -13.32 13.18 -3.99
CA VAL A 93 -12.91 11.85 -4.41
C VAL A 93 -12.93 10.93 -3.20
N PHE A 94 -13.63 9.83 -3.32
CA PHE A 94 -13.79 8.82 -2.27
C PHE A 94 -12.82 7.68 -2.53
N VAL A 95 -12.06 7.34 -1.49
CA VAL A 95 -11.08 6.25 -1.52
C VAL A 95 -11.48 5.22 -0.46
N ASP A 96 -11.65 3.98 -0.87
CA ASP A 96 -12.02 2.88 0.02
C ASP A 96 -11.00 1.74 -0.10
N LEU A 97 -10.57 1.22 1.04
CA LEU A 97 -9.72 0.04 1.15
C LEU A 97 -10.53 -1.14 1.68
N PHE A 98 -10.49 -2.22 0.93
CA PHE A 98 -11.11 -3.50 1.28
C PHE A 98 -10.04 -4.58 1.44
N LYS A 99 -10.34 -5.57 2.28
CA LYS A 99 -9.60 -6.83 2.37
C LYS A 99 -10.43 -7.96 1.79
N ALA A 100 -9.82 -8.82 0.99
CA ALA A 100 -10.45 -10.04 0.52
C ALA A 100 -10.77 -10.95 1.73
N LYS A 101 -11.96 -11.53 1.75
CA LYS A 101 -12.36 -12.48 2.80
C LYS A 101 -11.71 -13.85 2.61
N THR A 102 -11.40 -14.18 1.37
CA THR A 102 -10.72 -15.40 0.94
C THR A 102 -9.75 -15.03 -0.17
N ASP A 103 -8.83 -15.91 -0.53
CA ASP A 103 -7.87 -15.70 -1.63
C ASP A 103 -8.53 -15.62 -3.02
N SER A 104 -9.84 -15.82 -3.11
CA SER A 104 -10.58 -15.87 -4.38
C SER A 104 -10.92 -14.50 -4.99
N LEU A 105 -10.64 -13.37 -4.36
CA LEU A 105 -10.97 -12.01 -4.80
C LEU A 105 -12.47 -11.79 -5.16
N LYS A 106 -13.37 -12.65 -4.67
CA LYS A 106 -14.83 -12.57 -4.96
C LYS A 106 -15.62 -11.84 -3.89
N SER A 107 -15.10 -11.76 -2.68
CA SER A 107 -15.77 -11.17 -1.53
C SER A 107 -14.82 -10.33 -0.71
N PHE A 108 -15.23 -9.11 -0.41
CA PHE A 108 -14.42 -8.10 0.24
C PHE A 108 -15.11 -7.56 1.50
N LYS A 109 -14.30 -7.23 2.51
CA LYS A 109 -14.71 -6.50 3.71
C LYS A 109 -14.09 -5.11 3.67
N LEU A 110 -14.90 -4.06 3.83
CA LEU A 110 -14.41 -2.70 3.98
C LEU A 110 -13.56 -2.60 5.26
N LEU A 111 -12.37 -2.02 5.13
CA LEU A 111 -11.46 -1.78 6.24
C LEU A 111 -11.38 -0.31 6.62
N LYS A 112 -11.31 0.56 5.62
CA LYS A 112 -11.17 2.01 5.82
C LYS A 112 -11.68 2.75 4.59
N SER A 113 -12.32 3.91 4.82
CA SER A 113 -12.64 4.91 3.81
C SER A 113 -11.84 6.18 4.07
N SER A 114 -11.61 6.98 3.02
CA SER A 114 -11.03 8.32 3.18
C SER A 114 -11.93 9.20 4.05
N GLU A 115 -11.31 10.13 4.76
CA GLU A 115 -12.02 11.16 5.51
C GLU A 115 -12.70 12.17 4.57
N ASP A 116 -13.70 12.89 5.09
CA ASP A 116 -14.38 13.94 4.34
C ASP A 116 -13.39 14.94 3.74
N LYS A 117 -13.61 15.28 2.46
CA LYS A 117 -12.82 16.25 1.66
C LYS A 117 -11.34 15.89 1.43
N LYS A 118 -10.84 14.83 2.04
CA LYS A 118 -9.48 14.34 1.81
C LYS A 118 -9.51 13.16 0.84
N ALA A 119 -8.93 13.35 -0.34
CA ALA A 119 -8.69 12.25 -1.29
C ALA A 119 -7.43 11.47 -0.88
N PHE A 120 -7.35 11.11 0.40
CA PHE A 120 -6.21 10.46 1.05
C PHE A 120 -6.68 9.34 1.98
N LEU A 121 -6.00 8.21 1.91
CA LEU A 121 -6.20 7.09 2.81
C LEU A 121 -4.84 6.51 3.21
N SER A 122 -4.62 6.30 4.50
CA SER A 122 -3.47 5.57 5.00
C SER A 122 -3.90 4.56 6.04
N ARG A 123 -3.38 3.31 5.97
CA ARG A 123 -3.68 2.24 6.93
C ARG A 123 -2.54 1.26 7.07
N GLU A 124 -2.23 0.89 8.30
CA GLU A 124 -1.33 -0.22 8.61
C GLU A 124 -1.99 -1.56 8.29
N ILE A 125 -1.18 -2.45 7.72
CA ILE A 125 -1.61 -3.79 7.30
C ILE A 125 -1.23 -4.79 8.37
N ASP A 126 -2.23 -5.34 9.02
CA ASP A 126 -2.13 -6.26 10.15
C ASP A 126 -2.10 -7.75 9.77
N ALA A 127 -2.35 -8.05 8.51
CA ALA A 127 -2.25 -9.41 7.96
C ALA A 127 -1.99 -9.38 6.46
N SER A 128 -1.01 -10.16 5.99
CA SER A 128 -0.72 -10.33 4.56
C SER A 128 -1.93 -10.91 3.81
N GLY A 129 -2.08 -10.55 2.53
CA GLY A 129 -3.16 -11.05 1.69
C GLY A 129 -3.54 -10.13 0.55
N PHE A 130 -4.69 -10.40 -0.05
CA PHE A 130 -5.23 -9.61 -1.14
C PHE A 130 -6.14 -8.49 -0.62
N TYR A 131 -5.96 -7.33 -1.20
CA TYR A 131 -6.71 -6.12 -0.90
C TYR A 131 -7.24 -5.50 -2.19
N LYS A 132 -8.24 -4.63 -2.05
CA LYS A 132 -8.76 -3.84 -3.17
C LYS A 132 -8.86 -2.38 -2.75
N VAL A 133 -8.31 -1.50 -3.59
CA VAL A 133 -8.53 -0.06 -3.50
C VAL A 133 -9.59 0.33 -4.51
N ILE A 134 -10.58 1.10 -4.08
CA ILE A 134 -11.58 1.71 -4.97
C ILE A 134 -11.49 3.22 -4.85
N VAL A 135 -11.38 3.87 -5.99
CA VAL A 135 -11.35 5.34 -6.11
C VAL A 135 -12.53 5.78 -6.97
N GLN A 136 -13.36 6.65 -6.43
CA GLN A 136 -14.55 7.18 -7.12
C GLN A 136 -14.69 8.68 -6.94
N PRO A 137 -14.77 9.49 -8.03
CA PRO A 137 -15.06 10.91 -7.94
C PRO A 137 -16.53 11.18 -7.61
N GLN A 138 -16.82 12.41 -7.16
CA GLN A 138 -18.18 12.90 -7.10
C GLN A 138 -18.85 12.90 -8.47
N MET A 139 -20.18 13.01 -8.50
CA MET A 139 -20.96 13.10 -9.74
C MET A 139 -20.80 14.47 -10.41
N GLN A 140 -21.04 14.53 -11.74
CA GLN A 140 -21.23 15.73 -12.51
C GLN A 140 -20.06 16.73 -12.46
N LEU A 141 -18.83 16.21 -12.41
CA LEU A 141 -17.63 17.06 -12.46
C LEU A 141 -16.52 16.34 -13.22
N GLN A 142 -15.95 17.02 -14.19
CA GLN A 142 -14.78 16.55 -14.93
C GLN A 142 -13.53 17.32 -14.43
N PHE A 143 -12.48 16.56 -14.07
CA PHE A 143 -11.23 17.17 -13.60
C PHE A 143 -10.04 16.21 -13.74
N PRO A 144 -8.82 16.75 -13.92
CA PRO A 144 -7.61 15.96 -13.95
C PRO A 144 -7.25 15.42 -12.56
N PHE A 145 -6.59 14.26 -12.54
CA PHE A 145 -6.10 13.64 -11.32
C PHE A 145 -4.73 12.97 -11.53
N VAL A 146 -4.00 12.81 -10.42
CA VAL A 146 -2.89 11.88 -10.29
C VAL A 146 -3.16 11.00 -9.07
N LEU A 147 -3.32 9.71 -9.30
CA LEU A 147 -3.47 8.70 -8.25
C LEU A 147 -2.09 8.11 -7.94
N LYS A 148 -1.76 8.00 -6.67
CA LYS A 148 -0.58 7.29 -6.16
C LYS A 148 -1.01 6.25 -5.14
N ILE A 149 -0.53 5.02 -5.31
CA ILE A 149 -0.73 3.93 -4.36
C ILE A 149 0.65 3.35 -4.06
N TYR A 150 1.06 3.39 -2.80
CA TYR A 150 2.36 2.89 -2.38
C TYR A 150 2.30 2.35 -0.94
N THR A 151 3.38 1.71 -0.52
CA THR A 151 3.53 1.27 0.87
C THR A 151 4.75 1.90 1.51
N GLU A 152 4.64 2.15 2.82
CA GLU A 152 5.73 2.53 3.70
C GLU A 152 5.88 1.44 4.78
N PRO A 153 7.09 1.22 5.30
CA PRO A 153 7.25 0.37 6.47
C PRO A 153 6.64 1.04 7.71
N ILE A 154 6.06 0.25 8.62
CA ILE A 154 5.52 0.80 9.87
C ILE A 154 6.60 1.08 10.92
N TYR A 155 7.79 0.51 10.76
CA TYR A 155 8.94 0.70 11.64
C TYR A 155 10.05 1.48 10.95
N ALA A 156 10.80 2.26 11.73
CA ALA A 156 12.02 2.88 11.28
C ALA A 156 13.09 1.84 10.93
N PHE A 157 14.09 2.23 10.13
CA PHE A 157 15.21 1.35 9.83
C PHE A 157 16.11 1.22 11.08
N PRO A 158 16.48 -0.02 11.50
CA PRO A 158 17.06 -0.26 12.83
C PRO A 158 18.54 0.11 12.98
N VAL A 159 19.25 0.41 11.89
CA VAL A 159 20.68 0.79 11.90
C VAL A 159 20.81 2.20 11.33
N SER A 160 21.42 3.10 12.11
CA SER A 160 21.59 4.52 11.72
C SER A 160 22.44 4.66 10.46
N GLY A 161 21.97 5.48 9.50
CA GLY A 161 22.66 5.72 8.23
C GLY A 161 22.58 4.57 7.21
N ALA A 162 22.11 3.39 7.60
CA ALA A 162 21.94 2.25 6.70
C ALA A 162 20.58 2.29 5.94
N ASN A 163 20.45 1.45 4.94
CA ASN A 163 19.25 1.35 4.10
C ASN A 163 19.05 -0.09 3.57
N ASN A 164 18.09 -0.28 2.67
CA ASN A 164 17.75 -1.60 2.13
C ASN A 164 18.93 -2.39 1.55
N LYS A 165 19.97 -1.72 1.02
CA LYS A 165 21.18 -2.39 0.43
C LYS A 165 22.04 -3.06 1.50
N ASN A 166 21.90 -2.64 2.75
CA ASN A 166 22.61 -3.22 3.88
C ASN A 166 21.98 -4.55 4.36
N ILE A 167 20.76 -4.88 3.93
CA ILE A 167 20.11 -6.16 4.22
C ILE A 167 20.68 -7.19 3.24
N GLN A 168 21.52 -8.11 3.72
CA GLN A 168 22.22 -9.08 2.87
C GLN A 168 21.90 -10.53 3.20
N SER A 169 21.18 -10.78 4.29
CA SER A 169 20.65 -12.11 4.62
C SER A 169 19.20 -11.97 5.05
N PHE A 170 18.38 -12.89 4.57
CA PHE A 170 16.92 -12.75 4.58
C PHE A 170 16.25 -13.79 5.48
N TRP A 171 14.99 -13.54 5.76
CA TRP A 171 14.09 -14.48 6.42
C TRP A 171 14.06 -15.83 5.70
N ALA A 172 14.11 -16.90 6.49
CA ALA A 172 14.11 -18.28 6.04
C ALA A 172 15.39 -18.76 5.30
N ASP A 173 16.42 -17.93 5.19
CA ASP A 173 17.73 -18.41 4.72
C ASP A 173 18.21 -19.58 5.59
N PRO A 174 18.79 -20.64 5.00
CA PRO A 174 19.29 -21.78 5.76
C PRO A 174 20.44 -21.38 6.70
N ARG A 175 20.42 -21.91 7.92
CA ARG A 175 21.45 -21.77 8.93
C ARG A 175 21.94 -23.14 9.39
N ASP A 176 23.18 -23.19 9.91
CA ASP A 176 23.78 -24.39 10.51
C ASP A 176 23.65 -25.62 9.57
N ALA A 177 24.11 -25.46 8.32
CA ALA A 177 24.01 -26.48 7.25
C ALA A 177 22.55 -26.93 6.96
N GLY A 178 21.58 -26.04 7.18
CA GLY A 178 20.15 -26.29 6.88
C GLY A 178 19.35 -26.86 8.06
N SER A 179 19.99 -27.07 9.23
CA SER A 179 19.30 -27.59 10.43
C SER A 179 18.38 -26.54 11.08
N ARG A 180 18.58 -25.25 10.77
CA ARG A 180 17.81 -24.13 11.31
C ARG A 180 17.46 -23.12 10.20
N SER A 181 16.33 -22.47 10.32
CA SER A 181 15.92 -21.36 9.46
C SER A 181 16.28 -20.01 10.10
N HIS A 182 16.61 -19.03 9.30
CA HIS A 182 16.89 -17.67 9.74
C HIS A 182 15.58 -16.96 10.17
N GLU A 183 15.46 -16.68 11.47
CA GLU A 183 14.27 -16.05 12.06
C GLU A 183 14.39 -14.51 12.12
N GLY A 184 14.98 -13.90 11.09
CA GLY A 184 15.20 -12.45 11.03
C GLY A 184 15.74 -12.00 9.69
N VAL A 185 16.36 -10.84 9.69
CA VAL A 185 17.21 -10.31 8.63
C VAL A 185 18.52 -9.85 9.22
N ASP A 186 19.64 -9.99 8.47
CA ASP A 186 20.93 -9.47 8.90
C ASP A 186 21.27 -8.19 8.12
N ILE A 187 21.55 -7.12 8.86
CA ILE A 187 21.83 -5.78 8.34
C ILE A 187 23.28 -5.45 8.62
N PHE A 188 24.10 -5.44 7.56
CA PHE A 188 25.53 -5.25 7.65
C PHE A 188 25.89 -3.76 7.73
N ALA A 189 26.73 -3.44 8.71
CA ALA A 189 27.27 -2.11 8.94
C ALA A 189 28.57 -2.19 9.72
N ASP A 190 29.35 -1.12 9.73
CA ASP A 190 30.60 -1.06 10.47
C ASP A 190 30.35 -1.28 11.98
N ARG A 191 31.30 -1.97 12.64
CA ARG A 191 31.30 -2.11 14.10
C ARG A 191 31.18 -0.75 14.76
N GLY A 192 30.33 -0.65 15.78
CA GLY A 192 30.09 0.61 16.48
C GLY A 192 29.08 1.54 15.83
N THR A 193 28.48 1.17 14.68
CA THR A 193 27.34 1.91 14.11
C THR A 193 26.14 1.86 15.07
N PRO A 194 25.46 2.99 15.36
CA PRO A 194 24.31 2.98 16.28
C PRO A 194 23.15 2.10 15.79
N VAL A 195 22.66 1.24 16.68
CA VAL A 195 21.43 0.48 16.53
C VAL A 195 20.33 1.21 17.29
N VAL A 196 19.21 1.50 16.60
CA VAL A 196 18.16 2.38 17.13
C VAL A 196 16.82 1.69 17.29
N ALA A 197 15.99 2.18 18.21
CA ALA A 197 14.63 1.74 18.37
C ALA A 197 13.80 2.03 17.13
N VAL A 198 13.19 1.02 16.54
CA VAL A 198 12.37 1.14 15.32
C VAL A 198 10.98 1.71 15.59
N THR A 199 10.57 1.75 16.85
CA THR A 199 9.28 2.25 17.35
C THR A 199 9.42 2.67 18.82
N ASP A 200 8.44 3.40 19.33
CA ASP A 200 8.27 3.65 20.75
C ASP A 200 7.99 2.33 21.48
N GLY A 201 8.49 2.18 22.73
CA GLY A 201 8.20 0.97 23.48
C GLY A 201 8.94 0.87 24.81
N ILE A 202 9.00 -0.36 25.35
CA ILE A 202 9.67 -0.67 26.60
C ILE A 202 10.68 -1.79 26.36
N ILE A 203 11.91 -1.63 26.85
CA ILE A 203 12.93 -2.68 26.83
C ILE A 203 12.48 -3.79 27.76
N SER A 204 12.13 -4.94 27.21
CA SER A 204 11.68 -6.10 27.97
C SER A 204 12.83 -6.99 28.43
N SER A 205 14.01 -6.85 27.81
CA SER A 205 15.24 -7.53 28.22
C SER A 205 16.45 -6.91 27.51
N ALA A 206 17.57 -6.82 28.21
CA ALA A 206 18.87 -6.39 27.69
C ALA A 206 19.99 -7.17 28.39
N GLY A 207 20.95 -7.71 27.61
CA GLY A 207 22.06 -8.48 28.19
C GLY A 207 22.73 -9.40 27.20
N GLU A 208 23.72 -10.17 27.66
CA GLU A 208 24.44 -11.15 26.84
C GLU A 208 23.95 -12.57 27.16
N ARG A 209 23.44 -13.28 26.14
CA ARG A 209 22.96 -14.66 26.29
C ARG A 209 22.80 -15.40 24.96
N GLY A 210 23.04 -16.70 24.98
CA GLY A 210 22.77 -17.64 23.87
C GLY A 210 23.43 -17.26 22.54
N LEU A 211 22.79 -17.65 21.45
CA LEU A 211 23.28 -17.42 20.10
C LEU A 211 23.37 -15.95 19.72
N GLY A 212 22.48 -15.12 20.24
CA GLY A 212 22.44 -13.69 19.92
C GLY A 212 23.56 -12.86 20.52
N GLY A 213 24.33 -13.40 21.48
CA GLY A 213 25.36 -12.66 22.20
C GLY A 213 24.75 -11.47 22.96
N LYS A 214 25.33 -10.28 22.82
CA LYS A 214 24.76 -9.05 23.38
C LYS A 214 23.52 -8.67 22.57
N GLN A 215 22.39 -8.55 23.26
CA GLN A 215 21.07 -8.41 22.64
C GLN A 215 20.13 -7.52 23.43
N VAL A 216 19.16 -6.94 22.73
CA VAL A 216 18.08 -6.12 23.27
C VAL A 216 16.74 -6.62 22.73
N TRP A 217 15.74 -6.70 23.61
CA TRP A 217 14.36 -7.01 23.26
C TRP A 217 13.49 -5.80 23.57
N LEU A 218 12.83 -5.25 22.55
CA LEU A 218 11.92 -4.12 22.64
C LEU A 218 10.49 -4.60 22.46
N ARG A 219 9.60 -4.28 23.38
CA ARG A 219 8.16 -4.57 23.27
C ARG A 219 7.42 -3.35 22.73
N ASP A 220 6.76 -3.54 21.60
CA ASP A 220 5.91 -2.55 20.91
C ASP A 220 4.50 -2.59 21.52
N GLY A 221 4.22 -1.65 22.45
CA GLY A 221 2.96 -1.56 23.17
C GLY A 221 2.71 -2.68 24.18
N LEU A 222 1.49 -2.71 24.74
CA LEU A 222 1.13 -3.65 25.82
C LEU A 222 0.93 -5.09 25.30
N PHE A 223 0.31 -5.24 24.13
CA PHE A 223 0.01 -6.54 23.48
C PHE A 223 0.64 -6.63 22.08
N GLY A 224 1.65 -5.82 21.85
CA GLY A 224 2.30 -5.70 20.55
C GLY A 224 3.32 -6.79 20.28
N LYS A 225 4.09 -6.55 19.24
CA LYS A 225 5.19 -7.41 18.81
C LYS A 225 6.39 -7.20 19.74
N THR A 226 7.23 -8.22 19.82
CA THR A 226 8.54 -8.11 20.45
C THR A 226 9.60 -8.07 19.39
N ILE A 227 10.47 -7.06 19.44
CA ILE A 227 11.48 -6.77 18.42
C ILE A 227 12.84 -7.12 19.00
N TYR A 228 13.62 -7.89 18.26
CA TYR A 228 14.88 -8.47 18.66
C TYR A 228 16.05 -7.82 17.91
N TYR A 229 17.05 -7.38 18.67
CA TYR A 229 18.28 -6.79 18.18
C TYR A 229 19.44 -7.58 18.76
N ALA A 230 20.22 -8.27 17.93
CA ALA A 230 21.29 -9.16 18.40
C ALA A 230 22.63 -8.90 17.73
N HIS A 231 23.66 -9.61 18.22
CA HIS A 231 25.08 -9.52 17.83
C HIS A 231 25.71 -8.16 18.12
N LEU A 232 25.14 -7.41 19.09
CA LEU A 232 25.62 -6.07 19.42
C LEU A 232 27.05 -6.11 19.95
N ASP A 233 27.84 -5.07 19.67
CA ASP A 233 29.13 -4.82 20.28
C ASP A 233 28.97 -4.36 21.73
N SER A 234 28.05 -3.41 21.95
CA SER A 234 27.70 -2.92 23.29
C SER A 234 26.23 -2.55 23.36
N ILE A 235 25.67 -2.57 24.58
CA ILE A 235 24.27 -2.26 24.89
C ILE A 235 24.23 -0.89 25.57
N ALA A 236 23.33 0.00 25.13
CA ALA A 236 23.18 1.36 25.65
C ALA A 236 21.91 1.58 26.50
N VAL A 237 21.15 0.51 26.74
CA VAL A 237 19.88 0.55 27.50
C VAL A 237 19.80 -0.55 28.51
N SER A 238 18.89 -0.41 29.48
CA SER A 238 18.60 -1.44 30.49
C SER A 238 17.15 -1.91 30.37
N GLU A 239 16.88 -3.07 30.91
CA GLU A 239 15.53 -3.61 31.07
C GLU A 239 14.63 -2.63 31.82
N GLY A 240 13.36 -2.54 31.44
CA GLY A 240 12.36 -1.61 31.99
C GLY A 240 12.41 -0.19 31.40
N LYS A 241 13.49 0.19 30.71
CA LYS A 241 13.60 1.54 30.09
C LYS A 241 12.54 1.75 29.02
N ARG A 242 11.85 2.90 29.08
CA ARG A 242 11.03 3.40 27.97
C ARG A 242 11.92 4.07 26.94
N VAL A 243 11.69 3.77 25.68
CA VAL A 243 12.42 4.33 24.56
C VAL A 243 11.45 4.91 23.53
N LYS A 244 11.94 5.91 22.80
CA LYS A 244 11.28 6.50 21.65
C LYS A 244 11.92 6.00 20.36
N ILE A 245 11.16 6.06 19.27
CA ILE A 245 11.70 5.79 17.93
C ILE A 245 12.96 6.61 17.69
N GLY A 246 14.05 5.96 17.25
CA GLY A 246 15.34 6.59 17.00
C GLY A 246 16.31 6.61 18.21
N ASP A 247 15.85 6.27 19.43
CA ASP A 247 16.75 6.16 20.59
C ASP A 247 17.78 5.06 20.38
N THR A 248 19.04 5.31 20.72
CA THR A 248 20.12 4.33 20.62
C THR A 248 19.92 3.21 21.64
N LEU A 249 19.84 1.97 21.16
CA LEU A 249 19.73 0.75 21.95
C LEU A 249 21.07 0.07 22.22
N GLY A 250 22.02 0.24 21.31
CA GLY A 250 23.36 -0.34 21.32
C GLY A 250 24.09 -0.05 20.03
N PHE A 251 25.12 -0.83 19.77
CA PHE A 251 25.99 -0.61 18.60
C PHE A 251 26.21 -1.93 17.85
N VAL A 252 26.33 -1.85 16.53
CA VAL A 252 26.58 -3.01 15.66
C VAL A 252 27.87 -3.72 16.06
N GLY A 253 27.79 -5.04 16.17
CA GLY A 253 28.93 -5.90 16.49
C GLY A 253 28.85 -7.23 15.75
N ASN A 254 29.42 -8.28 16.37
CA ASN A 254 29.35 -9.67 15.92
C ASN A 254 29.47 -10.65 17.10
N THR A 255 28.88 -10.31 18.24
CA THR A 255 28.90 -11.19 19.43
C THR A 255 28.03 -12.44 19.26
N GLY A 256 28.10 -13.38 20.19
CA GLY A 256 27.36 -14.64 20.10
C GLY A 256 27.92 -15.58 19.01
N ASN A 257 27.05 -16.20 18.23
CA ASN A 257 27.45 -17.11 17.13
C ASN A 257 27.92 -16.40 15.86
N ALA A 258 27.85 -15.04 15.83
CA ALA A 258 28.31 -14.22 14.71
C ALA A 258 29.83 -13.87 14.78
N LYS A 259 30.59 -14.39 15.74
CA LYS A 259 32.01 -14.03 15.98
C LYS A 259 32.92 -14.18 14.76
N THR A 260 32.59 -15.08 13.86
CA THR A 260 33.38 -15.37 12.62
C THR A 260 32.84 -14.66 11.37
N THR A 261 31.78 -13.85 11.50
CA THR A 261 31.18 -13.12 10.39
C THR A 261 31.53 -11.63 10.47
N ALA A 262 31.35 -10.93 9.36
CA ALA A 262 31.43 -9.46 9.35
C ALA A 262 30.39 -8.84 10.32
N PRO A 263 30.67 -7.68 10.92
CA PRO A 263 29.74 -7.02 11.82
C PRO A 263 28.38 -6.77 11.17
N HIS A 264 27.32 -7.10 11.88
CA HIS A 264 25.94 -6.90 11.44
C HIS A 264 24.98 -6.86 12.62
N LEU A 265 23.82 -6.28 12.42
CA LEU A 265 22.66 -6.43 13.29
C LEU A 265 21.81 -7.60 12.80
N HIS A 266 21.60 -8.63 13.63
CA HIS A 266 20.47 -9.53 13.42
C HIS A 266 19.20 -8.89 13.98
N PHE A 267 18.21 -8.70 13.12
CA PHE A 267 16.95 -8.04 13.42
C PHE A 267 15.77 -9.00 13.23
N GLY A 268 15.04 -9.28 14.31
CA GLY A 268 13.90 -10.19 14.33
C GLY A 268 12.64 -9.55 14.90
N ILE A 269 11.47 -10.07 14.51
CA ILE A 269 10.16 -9.68 15.05
C ILE A 269 9.42 -10.92 15.49
N TYR A 270 8.89 -10.91 16.70
CA TYR A 270 8.21 -12.03 17.32
C TYR A 270 6.79 -11.67 17.74
N LYS A 271 5.88 -12.59 17.53
CA LYS A 271 4.50 -12.61 18.03
C LYS A 271 4.30 -13.78 18.99
N SER A 272 3.09 -13.94 19.54
CA SER A 272 2.73 -15.06 20.41
C SER A 272 2.96 -16.45 19.78
N LYS A 273 2.93 -16.56 18.45
CA LYS A 273 3.12 -17.80 17.68
C LYS A 273 4.55 -18.01 17.18
N GLY A 274 5.50 -17.16 17.55
CA GLY A 274 6.89 -17.22 17.12
C GLY A 274 7.32 -16.07 16.22
N ALA A 275 8.49 -16.25 15.59
CA ALA A 275 9.09 -15.26 14.70
C ALA A 275 8.24 -15.05 13.43
N ILE A 276 8.28 -13.83 12.90
CA ILE A 276 7.67 -13.46 11.62
C ILE A 276 8.69 -12.71 10.76
N ASN A 277 8.50 -12.75 9.44
CA ASN A 277 9.40 -12.06 8.51
C ASN A 277 9.41 -10.54 8.77
N PRO A 278 10.56 -9.96 9.19
CA PRO A 278 10.62 -8.54 9.54
C PRO A 278 10.78 -7.62 8.33
N LEU A 279 11.04 -8.15 7.13
CA LEU A 279 11.44 -7.35 5.97
C LEU A 279 10.40 -6.27 5.61
N SER A 280 9.12 -6.63 5.55
CA SER A 280 8.04 -5.68 5.21
C SER A 280 7.84 -4.57 6.24
N PHE A 281 8.32 -4.78 7.46
CA PHE A 281 8.22 -3.81 8.55
C PHE A 281 9.25 -2.68 8.47
N ILE A 282 10.38 -2.89 7.79
CA ILE A 282 11.51 -1.93 7.74
C ILE A 282 11.95 -1.55 6.33
N LYS A 283 11.56 -2.32 5.30
CA LYS A 283 12.00 -2.08 3.91
C LYS A 283 11.32 -0.85 3.35
N LYS A 284 12.09 0.20 3.06
CA LYS A 284 11.59 1.41 2.40
C LYS A 284 11.29 1.13 0.93
N THR A 285 10.16 1.63 0.47
CA THR A 285 9.77 1.62 -0.96
C THR A 285 10.11 2.98 -1.56
N GLU A 286 10.75 2.98 -2.73
CA GLU A 286 10.96 4.21 -3.49
C GLU A 286 9.64 4.59 -4.16
N ILE A 287 9.14 5.80 -3.86
CA ILE A 287 7.93 6.33 -4.48
C ILE A 287 8.30 6.82 -5.87
N GLN A 288 7.57 6.37 -6.90
CA GLN A 288 7.80 6.87 -8.25
C GLN A 288 7.39 8.33 -8.37
N PRO A 289 8.15 9.15 -9.14
CA PRO A 289 7.76 10.53 -9.41
C PRO A 289 6.39 10.55 -10.10
N SER A 290 5.59 11.57 -9.78
CA SER A 290 4.29 11.78 -10.42
C SER A 290 4.48 12.15 -11.89
N GLU A 291 3.75 11.50 -12.77
CA GLU A 291 3.56 11.98 -14.14
C GLU A 291 2.60 13.16 -14.15
N LYS A 292 2.71 14.05 -15.14
CA LYS A 292 1.72 15.11 -15.36
C LYS A 292 0.38 14.47 -15.74
N PRO A 293 -0.76 15.05 -15.31
CA PRO A 293 -2.07 14.54 -15.70
C PRO A 293 -2.18 14.38 -17.21
N SER A 294 -2.62 13.21 -17.66
CA SER A 294 -2.90 12.95 -19.08
C SER A 294 -4.27 13.51 -19.42
N ALA A 295 -4.35 14.35 -20.44
CA ALA A 295 -5.62 14.89 -20.95
C ALA A 295 -6.31 13.98 -21.98
N ILE A 296 -5.75 12.80 -22.25
CA ILE A 296 -6.27 11.85 -23.24
C ILE A 296 -7.49 11.16 -22.65
N VAL A 297 -8.65 11.28 -23.29
CA VAL A 297 -9.92 10.66 -22.87
C VAL A 297 -10.42 9.60 -23.83
N LYS A 298 -9.98 9.63 -25.10
CA LYS A 298 -10.34 8.65 -26.13
C LYS A 298 -9.13 8.26 -26.98
N ALA A 299 -9.12 7.04 -27.48
CA ALA A 299 -8.10 6.55 -28.39
C ALA A 299 -8.68 5.51 -29.36
N VAL A 300 -7.93 5.17 -30.41
CA VAL A 300 -8.25 4.08 -31.32
C VAL A 300 -7.12 3.07 -31.38
N SER A 301 -7.47 1.80 -31.55
CA SER A 301 -6.51 0.71 -31.75
C SER A 301 -5.87 0.78 -33.12
N LEU A 302 -4.54 0.67 -33.19
CA LEU A 302 -3.74 0.66 -34.42
C LEU A 302 -3.54 -0.75 -35.00
N ARG A 303 -3.77 -1.80 -34.23
CA ARG A 303 -3.45 -3.19 -34.58
C ARG A 303 -4.71 -4.01 -34.80
N ASN A 304 -4.62 -5.00 -35.69
CA ASN A 304 -5.70 -5.98 -35.89
C ASN A 304 -5.94 -6.85 -34.64
N ARG A 305 -4.92 -6.92 -33.78
CA ARG A 305 -4.98 -7.52 -32.44
C ARG A 305 -4.06 -6.74 -31.53
N ALA A 306 -4.62 -6.03 -30.56
CA ALA A 306 -3.89 -5.37 -29.49
C ALA A 306 -4.31 -6.00 -28.16
N ASP A 307 -3.36 -6.63 -27.47
CA ASP A 307 -3.64 -7.40 -26.25
C ASP A 307 -4.03 -6.46 -25.11
N VAL A 308 -5.08 -6.83 -24.38
CA VAL A 308 -5.57 -6.16 -23.18
C VAL A 308 -5.17 -6.98 -21.97
N HIS A 309 -4.42 -6.36 -21.07
CA HIS A 309 -3.88 -6.99 -19.86
C HIS A 309 -4.63 -6.54 -18.61
N LYS A 310 -4.63 -7.39 -17.56
CA LYS A 310 -5.21 -7.06 -16.25
C LYS A 310 -4.43 -5.99 -15.48
N GLY A 311 -3.22 -5.66 -15.91
CA GLY A 311 -2.37 -4.67 -15.25
C GLY A 311 -1.37 -4.02 -16.21
N PRO A 312 -0.63 -2.98 -15.76
CA PRO A 312 0.21 -2.12 -16.59
C PRO A 312 1.59 -2.72 -16.87
N ALA A 313 1.65 -3.98 -17.27
CA ALA A 313 2.87 -4.65 -17.75
C ALA A 313 2.49 -5.93 -18.51
N SER A 314 3.37 -6.40 -19.39
CA SER A 314 3.18 -7.64 -20.16
C SER A 314 3.18 -8.91 -19.31
N VAL A 315 3.68 -8.84 -18.08
CA VAL A 315 3.66 -9.96 -17.13
C VAL A 315 2.26 -10.23 -16.57
N PHE A 316 1.36 -9.24 -16.60
CA PHE A 316 -0.02 -9.46 -16.20
C PHE A 316 -0.79 -10.26 -17.24
N GLU A 317 -1.72 -11.07 -16.77
CA GLU A 317 -2.57 -11.91 -17.61
C GLU A 317 -3.25 -11.10 -18.72
N GLN A 318 -3.11 -11.57 -19.95
CA GLN A 318 -3.90 -11.12 -21.08
C GLN A 318 -5.29 -11.76 -21.00
N PHE A 319 -6.35 -10.97 -21.07
CA PHE A 319 -7.73 -11.47 -20.96
C PHE A 319 -8.68 -10.90 -22.02
N GLY A 320 -8.17 -10.11 -22.94
CA GLY A 320 -8.91 -9.56 -24.05
C GLY A 320 -8.01 -9.05 -25.18
N SER A 321 -8.59 -8.60 -26.25
CA SER A 321 -7.89 -7.94 -27.35
C SER A 321 -8.79 -6.92 -28.06
N LEU A 322 -8.19 -5.85 -28.59
CA LEU A 322 -8.83 -4.86 -29.43
C LEU A 322 -8.58 -5.21 -30.91
N LYS A 323 -9.53 -4.88 -31.77
CA LYS A 323 -9.39 -4.90 -33.23
C LYS A 323 -8.91 -3.53 -33.71
N LYS A 324 -8.37 -3.48 -34.92
CA LYS A 324 -7.99 -2.22 -35.56
C LYS A 324 -9.21 -1.30 -35.67
N ASN A 325 -9.00 -0.03 -35.33
CA ASN A 325 -10.02 1.04 -35.29
C ASN A 325 -11.06 0.91 -34.14
N ASP A 326 -10.95 -0.07 -33.24
CA ASP A 326 -11.78 -0.06 -32.05
C ASP A 326 -11.55 1.24 -31.28
N THR A 327 -12.63 1.96 -31.01
CA THR A 327 -12.58 3.17 -30.17
C THR A 327 -12.69 2.77 -28.71
N ILE A 328 -11.80 3.32 -27.90
CA ILE A 328 -11.70 3.04 -26.48
C ILE A 328 -11.74 4.34 -25.67
N ILE A 329 -12.32 4.24 -24.47
CA ILE A 329 -12.22 5.29 -23.46
C ILE A 329 -10.90 5.10 -22.73
N VAL A 330 -10.14 6.18 -22.59
CA VAL A 330 -8.92 6.19 -21.76
C VAL A 330 -9.30 6.67 -20.36
N LEU A 331 -9.10 5.80 -19.39
CA LEU A 331 -9.36 6.07 -17.97
C LEU A 331 -8.16 6.76 -17.33
N GLY A 332 -6.94 6.38 -17.75
CA GLY A 332 -5.70 6.95 -17.24
C GLY A 332 -4.47 6.39 -17.96
N LYS A 333 -3.30 6.84 -17.49
CA LYS A 333 -2.00 6.38 -17.98
C LYS A 333 -1.06 6.08 -16.82
N ASN A 334 -0.42 4.93 -16.87
CA ASN A 334 0.70 4.53 -16.02
C ASN A 334 1.90 4.27 -16.92
N GLN A 335 2.90 5.15 -16.92
CA GLN A 335 4.08 5.06 -17.77
C GLN A 335 3.73 4.84 -19.26
N LYS A 336 4.07 3.68 -19.82
CA LYS A 336 3.80 3.28 -21.20
C LYS A 336 2.44 2.56 -21.41
N TRP A 337 1.62 2.47 -20.37
CA TRP A 337 0.36 1.72 -20.39
C TRP A 337 -0.83 2.63 -20.19
N PHE A 338 -1.81 2.51 -21.06
CA PHE A 338 -3.09 3.18 -20.91
C PHE A 338 -4.09 2.25 -20.24
N HIS A 339 -4.68 2.73 -19.13
CA HIS A 339 -5.86 2.14 -18.54
C HIS A 339 -7.05 2.50 -19.39
N ILE A 340 -7.75 1.52 -19.92
CA ILE A 340 -8.80 1.70 -20.91
C ILE A 340 -10.10 1.03 -20.48
N GLN A 341 -11.18 1.51 -21.09
CA GLN A 341 -12.48 0.83 -21.10
C GLN A 341 -12.96 0.70 -22.54
N THR A 342 -13.38 -0.51 -22.91
CA THR A 342 -13.95 -0.85 -24.21
C THR A 342 -15.45 -0.56 -24.26
N ALA A 343 -16.08 -0.61 -25.44
CA ALA A 343 -17.50 -0.36 -25.63
C ALA A 343 -18.39 -1.37 -24.85
N ASP A 344 -17.93 -2.60 -24.68
CA ASP A 344 -18.57 -3.64 -23.86
C ASP A 344 -18.20 -3.57 -22.37
N SER A 345 -17.63 -2.42 -21.93
CA SER A 345 -17.28 -2.12 -20.54
C SER A 345 -16.16 -2.96 -19.96
N LEU A 346 -15.36 -3.67 -20.76
CA LEU A 346 -14.15 -4.34 -20.34
C LEU A 346 -13.09 -3.29 -19.95
N LYS A 347 -12.55 -3.38 -18.74
CA LYS A 347 -11.44 -2.53 -18.29
C LYS A 347 -10.13 -3.31 -18.28
N GLY A 348 -9.05 -2.67 -18.72
CA GLY A 348 -7.72 -3.28 -18.77
C GLY A 348 -6.65 -2.30 -19.18
N TYR A 349 -5.47 -2.81 -19.43
CA TYR A 349 -4.32 -2.01 -19.87
C TYR A 349 -3.85 -2.42 -21.25
N VAL A 350 -3.55 -1.41 -22.06
CA VAL A 350 -2.91 -1.58 -23.37
C VAL A 350 -1.64 -0.74 -23.45
N ASN A 351 -0.64 -1.25 -24.18
CA ASN A 351 0.61 -0.51 -24.35
C ASN A 351 0.40 0.70 -25.28
N GLU A 352 1.08 1.81 -25.02
CA GLU A 352 0.96 3.04 -25.82
C GLU A 352 1.31 2.85 -27.30
N THR A 353 2.12 1.84 -27.66
CA THR A 353 2.53 1.57 -29.05
C THR A 353 1.43 0.97 -29.93
N VAL A 354 0.33 0.52 -29.34
CA VAL A 354 -0.76 -0.15 -30.09
C VAL A 354 -2.02 0.70 -30.19
N ILE A 355 -2.02 1.92 -29.65
CA ILE A 355 -3.15 2.84 -29.72
C ILE A 355 -2.71 4.23 -30.20
N LYS A 356 -3.65 4.99 -30.74
CA LYS A 356 -3.50 6.40 -31.13
C LYS A 356 -4.52 7.24 -30.36
N PRO A 357 -4.07 8.19 -29.53
CA PRO A 357 -4.96 9.16 -28.90
C PRO A 357 -5.80 9.93 -29.94
N LEU A 358 -7.04 10.18 -29.61
CA LEU A 358 -7.90 11.09 -30.38
C LEU A 358 -7.86 12.48 -29.74
N PRO A 359 -7.98 13.55 -30.55
CA PRO A 359 -8.10 14.90 -30.00
C PRO A 359 -9.35 14.98 -29.11
N PRO A 360 -9.36 15.83 -28.09
CA PRO A 360 -10.59 16.16 -27.36
C PRO A 360 -11.60 16.77 -28.34
N ASN A 361 -12.87 16.38 -28.22
CA ASN A 361 -13.96 16.98 -29.00
C ASN A 361 -14.19 18.41 -28.58
#